data_091669febf5d81a72cce6e35a6105591
#
_entry.id   091669febf5d81a72cce6e35a6105591
#
_cell.length_a   1.000
_cell.length_b   1.000
_cell.length_c   1.000
_cell.angle_alpha   90.00
_cell.angle_beta   90.00
_cell.angle_gamma   90.00
#
_symmetry.space_group_name_H-M   'P 1'
#
loop_
_entity.id
_entity.type
_entity.pdbx_description
1 polymer ?
#
loop_
_entity_poly.entity_id
_entity_poly.type
_entity_poly.pdbx_seq_one_letter_code
_entity_poly.pdbx_strand_id
1 'polypeptide(L)'
;MFQHYLKYWTNLLIGKGKVLGLFLKYWLFFLFIKPFIYLVLGVNVSGAENLPKIDRGPYIIIANHNSHIDTMLLMSLFTSFQVLKIHPVAAADYFCNTKLKSFFFKNVLGIIPIERKLRKVHEEELFKDINETLKDGHSIVIYPEGTRGEDNQLQKFKSGVAHIAKMNPQVPVVPFFLNGPDKILPKKDFIWVPFICDVYIGEHLYIKPDETTKEFTARTQEAVTKLKEEHKRKEVL
;
A
#
# COMPACT_ATOMS: atom_id res chain seq x y z
N MET A 1 17.69 -26.96 -27.08
CA MET A 1 17.60 -27.79 -25.88
C MET A 1 18.13 -27.06 -24.64
N PHE A 2 19.36 -26.53 -24.66
CA PHE A 2 19.98 -25.83 -23.51
C PHE A 2 19.18 -24.61 -23.00
N GLN A 3 18.66 -23.75 -23.88
CA GLN A 3 17.84 -22.58 -23.50
C GLN A 3 16.50 -22.97 -22.86
N HIS A 4 15.93 -24.11 -23.23
CA HIS A 4 14.69 -24.61 -22.63
C HIS A 4 14.92 -25.09 -21.18
N TYR A 5 16.06 -25.76 -20.93
CA TYR A 5 16.49 -26.18 -19.60
C TYR A 5 16.80 -24.96 -18.72
N LEU A 6 17.50 -23.95 -19.24
CA LEU A 6 17.79 -22.72 -18.49
C LEU A 6 16.49 -22.01 -18.05
N LYS A 7 15.52 -21.91 -18.96
CA LYS A 7 14.21 -21.30 -18.68
C LYS A 7 13.41 -22.11 -17.65
N TYR A 8 13.47 -23.45 -17.70
CA TYR A 8 12.83 -24.32 -16.72
C TYR A 8 13.44 -24.12 -15.32
N TRP A 9 14.78 -24.15 -15.19
CA TRP A 9 15.47 -23.95 -13.92
C TRP A 9 15.32 -22.53 -13.35
N THR A 10 15.33 -21.51 -14.21
CA THR A 10 15.05 -20.14 -13.77
C THR A 10 13.62 -20.00 -13.25
N ASN A 11 12.62 -20.56 -13.90
CA ASN A 11 11.24 -20.55 -13.43
C ASN A 11 11.08 -21.34 -12.12
N LEU A 12 11.75 -22.48 -11.97
CA LEU A 12 11.74 -23.27 -10.76
C LEU A 12 12.39 -22.52 -9.58
N LEU A 13 13.51 -21.85 -9.82
CA LEU A 13 14.22 -21.05 -8.81
C LEU A 13 13.41 -19.78 -8.44
N ILE A 14 12.78 -19.12 -9.41
CA ILE A 14 11.88 -17.99 -9.18
C ILE A 14 10.65 -18.46 -8.39
N GLY A 15 10.09 -19.63 -8.73
CA GLY A 15 8.98 -20.23 -7.98
C GLY A 15 9.36 -20.53 -6.52
N LYS A 16 10.51 -21.13 -6.28
CA LYS A 16 11.02 -21.39 -4.92
C LYS A 16 11.30 -20.08 -4.16
N GLY A 17 11.84 -19.06 -4.82
CA GLY A 17 12.06 -17.75 -4.23
C GLY A 17 10.76 -17.07 -3.82
N LYS A 18 9.70 -17.17 -4.63
CA LYS A 18 8.37 -16.65 -4.29
C LYS A 18 7.76 -17.38 -3.09
N VAL A 19 7.81 -18.71 -3.05
CA VAL A 19 7.31 -19.52 -1.92
C VAL A 19 8.05 -19.18 -0.63
N LEU A 20 9.37 -19.10 -0.68
CA LEU A 20 10.19 -18.69 0.47
C LEU A 20 9.83 -17.26 0.91
N GLY A 21 9.64 -16.35 -0.04
CA GLY A 21 9.25 -14.97 0.24
C GLY A 21 7.89 -14.87 0.95
N LEU A 22 6.88 -15.62 0.50
CA LEU A 22 5.57 -15.70 1.14
C LEU A 22 5.66 -16.26 2.56
N PHE A 23 6.45 -17.33 2.75
CA PHE A 23 6.71 -17.91 4.07
C PHE A 23 7.37 -16.89 5.01
N LEU A 24 8.42 -16.21 4.55
CA LEU A 24 9.09 -15.15 5.31
C LEU A 24 8.17 -13.97 5.61
N LYS A 25 7.33 -13.55 4.65
CA LYS A 25 6.34 -12.48 4.84
C LYS A 25 5.34 -12.84 5.93
N TYR A 26 4.78 -14.06 5.88
CA TYR A 26 3.84 -14.54 6.89
C TYR A 26 4.46 -14.46 8.30
N TRP A 27 5.64 -15.07 8.50
CA TRP A 27 6.29 -15.10 9.81
C TRP A 27 6.78 -13.72 10.28
N LEU A 28 7.25 -12.87 9.35
CA LEU A 28 7.62 -11.49 9.66
C LEU A 28 6.43 -10.71 10.23
N PHE A 29 5.26 -10.82 9.61
CA PHE A 29 4.06 -10.15 10.10
C PHE A 29 3.52 -10.80 11.37
N PHE A 30 3.51 -12.12 11.46
CA PHE A 30 2.95 -12.84 12.61
C PHE A 30 3.78 -12.66 13.88
N LEU A 31 5.12 -12.80 13.79
CA LEU A 31 6.00 -12.81 14.98
C LEU A 31 6.56 -11.42 15.35
N PHE A 32 6.69 -10.51 14.39
CA PHE A 32 7.40 -9.24 14.62
C PHE A 32 6.52 -8.02 14.38
N ILE A 33 6.00 -7.81 13.18
CA ILE A 33 5.33 -6.56 12.83
C ILE A 33 4.04 -6.38 13.65
N LYS A 34 3.16 -7.38 13.67
CA LYS A 34 1.90 -7.28 14.40
C LYS A 34 2.09 -7.16 15.91
N PRO A 35 2.87 -8.04 16.57
CA PRO A 35 3.13 -7.87 17.99
C PRO A 35 3.73 -6.50 18.30
N PHE A 36 4.68 -6.04 17.48
CA PHE A 36 5.26 -4.72 17.62
C PHE A 36 4.20 -3.62 17.52
N ILE A 37 3.39 -3.59 16.46
CA ILE A 37 2.35 -2.58 16.26
C ILE A 37 1.33 -2.57 17.40
N TYR A 38 0.85 -3.75 17.84
CA TYR A 38 -0.21 -3.83 18.84
C TYR A 38 0.27 -3.74 20.31
N LEU A 39 1.52 -4.16 20.60
CA LEU A 39 2.05 -4.14 21.98
C LEU A 39 2.83 -2.85 22.29
N VAL A 40 3.48 -2.28 21.26
CA VAL A 40 4.33 -1.08 21.44
C VAL A 40 3.60 0.19 21.00
N LEU A 41 2.80 0.09 19.94
CA LEU A 41 2.01 1.19 19.42
C LEU A 41 0.54 0.85 19.67
N GLY A 42 -0.19 1.66 20.39
CA GLY A 42 -1.65 1.54 20.43
C GLY A 42 -2.23 1.82 19.05
N VAL A 43 -3.28 1.08 18.64
CA VAL A 43 -3.96 1.31 17.35
C VAL A 43 -5.45 1.47 17.60
N ASN A 44 -5.99 2.65 17.31
CA ASN A 44 -7.42 2.91 17.29
C ASN A 44 -7.92 2.86 15.85
N VAL A 45 -8.97 2.11 15.58
CA VAL A 45 -9.56 1.99 14.25
C VAL A 45 -10.99 2.53 14.27
N SER A 46 -11.26 3.51 13.40
CA SER A 46 -12.60 4.05 13.12
C SER A 46 -13.02 3.65 11.71
N GLY A 47 -14.31 3.29 11.52
CA GLY A 47 -14.81 2.79 10.23
C GLY A 47 -14.37 1.34 9.94
N ALA A 48 -14.20 0.51 10.98
CA ALA A 48 -13.76 -0.90 10.83
C ALA A 48 -14.71 -1.74 9.95
N GLU A 49 -15.97 -1.36 9.83
CA GLU A 49 -16.95 -1.97 8.92
C GLU A 49 -16.58 -1.84 7.46
N ASN A 50 -15.80 -0.81 7.10
CA ASN A 50 -15.30 -0.54 5.75
C ASN A 50 -13.98 -1.27 5.46
N LEU A 51 -13.41 -2.01 6.42
CA LEU A 51 -12.16 -2.72 6.20
C LEU A 51 -12.27 -3.71 5.02
N PRO A 52 -11.35 -3.64 4.03
CA PRO A 52 -11.37 -4.54 2.87
C PRO A 52 -11.41 -6.02 3.25
N LYS A 53 -12.34 -6.76 2.67
CA LYS A 53 -12.44 -8.22 2.84
C LYS A 53 -11.56 -8.93 1.81
N ILE A 54 -10.25 -8.90 2.01
CA ILE A 54 -9.21 -9.36 1.07
C ILE A 54 -9.47 -10.77 0.50
N ASP A 55 -10.16 -11.62 1.24
CA ASP A 55 -10.50 -12.97 0.78
C ASP A 55 -11.65 -13.01 -0.25
N ARG A 56 -12.37 -11.88 -0.41
CA ARG A 56 -13.54 -11.76 -1.31
C ARG A 56 -13.21 -11.07 -2.64
N GLY A 57 -12.02 -10.51 -2.78
CA GLY A 57 -11.61 -9.86 -4.03
C GLY A 57 -10.48 -8.85 -3.83
N PRO A 58 -9.97 -8.28 -4.93
CA PRO A 58 -8.95 -7.27 -4.92
C PRO A 58 -9.48 -5.91 -4.48
N TYR A 59 -8.61 -5.10 -3.88
CA TYR A 59 -8.88 -3.72 -3.46
C TYR A 59 -7.68 -2.82 -3.80
N ILE A 60 -7.97 -1.56 -4.13
CA ILE A 60 -6.99 -0.49 -4.23
C ILE A 60 -7.07 0.30 -2.93
N ILE A 61 -6.17 0.04 -2.01
CA ILE A 61 -6.10 0.73 -0.71
C ILE A 61 -5.27 2.00 -0.88
N ILE A 62 -5.86 3.15 -0.56
CA ILE A 62 -5.15 4.45 -0.61
C ILE A 62 -5.05 5.04 0.79
N ALA A 63 -3.93 5.71 1.07
CA ALA A 63 -3.73 6.42 2.34
C ALA A 63 -2.85 7.66 2.16
N ASN A 64 -2.87 8.58 3.14
CA ASN A 64 -1.82 9.59 3.28
C ASN A 64 -0.49 8.91 3.64
N HIS A 65 0.64 9.60 3.37
CA HIS A 65 1.97 9.03 3.58
C HIS A 65 2.89 10.00 4.32
N ASN A 66 3.15 9.72 5.59
CA ASN A 66 3.98 10.56 6.44
C ASN A 66 5.18 9.81 7.03
N SER A 67 5.10 8.47 7.15
CA SER A 67 6.12 7.66 7.81
C SER A 67 6.45 6.36 7.08
N HIS A 68 7.62 5.80 7.34
CA HIS A 68 7.99 4.46 6.90
C HIS A 68 7.13 3.36 7.52
N ILE A 69 6.53 3.63 8.68
CA ILE A 69 5.68 2.69 9.42
C ILE A 69 4.27 2.60 8.82
N ASP A 70 3.82 3.60 8.04
CA ASP A 70 2.46 3.65 7.48
C ASP A 70 2.05 2.34 6.80
N THR A 71 2.92 1.80 5.96
CA THR A 71 2.64 0.55 5.25
C THR A 71 2.54 -0.64 6.21
N MET A 72 3.41 -0.71 7.21
CA MET A 72 3.41 -1.79 8.21
C MET A 72 2.16 -1.71 9.10
N LEU A 73 1.80 -0.50 9.54
CA LEU A 73 0.59 -0.23 10.30
C LEU A 73 -0.64 -0.65 9.49
N LEU A 74 -0.76 -0.19 8.24
CA LEU A 74 -1.89 -0.48 7.38
C LEU A 74 -2.04 -1.99 7.13
N MET A 75 -0.94 -2.68 6.79
CA MET A 75 -0.96 -4.12 6.58
C MET A 75 -1.21 -4.91 7.87
N SER A 76 -0.86 -4.38 9.06
CA SER A 76 -1.10 -5.04 10.34
C SER A 76 -2.58 -5.18 10.69
N LEU A 77 -3.47 -4.35 10.08
CA LEU A 77 -4.92 -4.44 10.28
C LEU A 77 -5.52 -5.73 9.70
N PHE A 78 -4.83 -6.38 8.77
CA PHE A 78 -5.25 -7.60 8.12
C PHE A 78 -4.65 -8.83 8.80
N THR A 79 -5.25 -10.00 8.68
CA THR A 79 -4.65 -11.25 9.19
C THR A 79 -3.32 -11.54 8.48
N SER A 80 -2.42 -12.33 9.11
CA SER A 80 -1.13 -12.67 8.49
C SER A 80 -1.28 -13.42 7.17
N PHE A 81 -2.39 -14.17 6.98
CA PHE A 81 -2.73 -14.80 5.69
C PHE A 81 -3.19 -13.76 4.65
N GLN A 82 -4.04 -12.82 5.04
CA GLN A 82 -4.52 -11.77 4.14
C GLN A 82 -3.39 -10.86 3.66
N VAL A 83 -2.40 -10.60 4.53
CA VAL A 83 -1.21 -9.81 4.19
C VAL A 83 -0.44 -10.42 2.99
N LEU A 84 -0.49 -11.73 2.79
CA LEU A 84 0.15 -12.38 1.64
C LEU A 84 -0.43 -11.91 0.30
N LYS A 85 -1.68 -11.49 0.28
CA LYS A 85 -2.40 -10.97 -0.91
C LYS A 85 -2.40 -9.45 -1.02
N ILE A 86 -1.63 -8.75 -0.18
CA ILE A 86 -1.54 -7.28 -0.21
C ILE A 86 -0.15 -6.87 -0.66
N HIS A 87 -0.08 -6.01 -1.68
CA HIS A 87 1.14 -5.58 -2.33
C HIS A 87 1.28 -4.05 -2.27
N PRO A 88 2.22 -3.52 -1.48
CA PRO A 88 2.53 -2.10 -1.50
C PRO A 88 3.14 -1.68 -2.85
N VAL A 89 2.71 -0.53 -3.34
CA VAL A 89 3.27 0.09 -4.55
C VAL A 89 4.27 1.15 -4.14
N ALA A 90 5.49 1.09 -4.66
CA ALA A 90 6.54 2.03 -4.28
C ALA A 90 7.52 2.32 -5.42
N ALA A 91 8.25 3.44 -5.31
CA ALA A 91 9.18 3.87 -6.33
C ALA A 91 10.40 2.92 -6.43
N ALA A 92 10.72 2.48 -7.64
CA ALA A 92 11.79 1.53 -7.93
C ALA A 92 13.17 2.03 -7.50
N ASP A 93 13.44 3.33 -7.67
CA ASP A 93 14.69 4.00 -7.33
C ASP A 93 15.07 3.91 -5.85
N TYR A 94 14.09 3.77 -4.97
CA TYR A 94 14.32 3.65 -3.53
C TYR A 94 14.67 2.23 -3.06
N PHE A 95 14.07 1.20 -3.66
CA PHE A 95 14.11 -0.17 -3.13
C PHE A 95 15.03 -1.12 -3.92
N CYS A 96 15.46 -0.76 -5.14
CA CYS A 96 16.17 -1.67 -6.04
C CYS A 96 17.69 -1.43 -6.12
N ASN A 97 18.28 -0.70 -5.18
CA ASN A 97 19.71 -0.30 -5.23
C ASN A 97 20.70 -1.46 -5.07
N THR A 98 20.31 -2.59 -4.45
CA THR A 98 21.13 -3.79 -4.33
C THR A 98 20.30 -5.04 -4.58
N LYS A 99 20.94 -6.14 -5.05
CA LYS A 99 20.25 -7.42 -5.30
C LYS A 99 19.55 -7.95 -4.04
N LEU A 100 20.17 -7.83 -2.87
CA LEU A 100 19.62 -8.30 -1.60
C LEU A 100 18.40 -7.47 -1.18
N LYS A 101 18.48 -6.14 -1.25
CA LYS A 101 17.35 -5.26 -0.98
C LYS A 101 16.20 -5.53 -1.95
N SER A 102 16.51 -5.61 -3.25
CA SER A 102 15.51 -5.92 -4.27
C SER A 102 14.81 -7.26 -4.01
N PHE A 103 15.55 -8.30 -3.64
CA PHE A 103 14.99 -9.59 -3.26
C PHE A 103 14.05 -9.45 -2.06
N PHE A 104 14.50 -8.80 -0.98
CA PHE A 104 13.70 -8.64 0.23
C PHE A 104 12.43 -7.84 -0.04
N PHE A 105 12.53 -6.68 -0.68
CA PHE A 105 11.37 -5.83 -0.94
C PHE A 105 10.38 -6.45 -1.93
N LYS A 106 10.85 -7.10 -3.00
CA LYS A 106 9.97 -7.72 -3.99
C LYS A 106 9.39 -9.06 -3.52
N ASN A 107 10.20 -9.93 -2.92
CA ASN A 107 9.74 -11.29 -2.60
C ASN A 107 9.22 -11.43 -1.17
N VAL A 108 9.79 -10.71 -0.18
CA VAL A 108 9.34 -10.80 1.21
C VAL A 108 8.24 -9.79 1.48
N LEU A 109 8.41 -8.50 1.15
CA LEU A 109 7.35 -7.51 1.37
C LEU A 109 6.32 -7.49 0.24
N GLY A 110 6.65 -8.04 -0.93
CA GLY A 110 5.74 -8.08 -2.08
C GLY A 110 5.52 -6.70 -2.71
N ILE A 111 6.53 -5.81 -2.65
CA ILE A 111 6.42 -4.45 -3.20
C ILE A 111 6.41 -4.51 -4.73
N ILE A 112 5.46 -3.81 -5.33
CA ILE A 112 5.39 -3.56 -6.77
C ILE A 112 6.17 -2.27 -7.06
N PRO A 113 7.32 -2.35 -7.75
CA PRO A 113 8.10 -1.17 -8.08
C PRO A 113 7.47 -0.39 -9.24
N ILE A 114 7.35 0.94 -9.09
CA ILE A 114 6.96 1.85 -10.19
C ILE A 114 8.11 2.78 -10.52
N GLU A 115 8.40 2.94 -11.80
CA GLU A 115 9.36 3.92 -12.28
C GLU A 115 8.75 5.32 -12.39
N ARG A 116 9.32 6.29 -11.66
CA ARG A 116 8.82 7.69 -11.62
C ARG A 116 9.25 8.55 -12.82
N LYS A 117 10.30 8.16 -13.53
CA LYS A 117 11.01 9.01 -14.50
C LYS A 117 10.64 8.78 -15.97
N LEU A 118 9.76 7.87 -16.27
CA LEU A 118 9.41 7.53 -17.66
C LEU A 118 8.42 8.56 -18.24
N ARG A 119 8.95 9.64 -18.83
CA ARG A 119 8.16 10.68 -19.52
C ARG A 119 7.52 10.24 -20.84
N LYS A 120 7.77 9.01 -21.34
CA LYS A 120 7.35 8.52 -22.68
C LYS A 120 6.84 7.07 -22.71
N VAL A 121 6.54 6.45 -21.56
CA VAL A 121 5.98 5.11 -21.53
C VAL A 121 4.45 5.20 -21.53
N HIS A 122 3.80 4.32 -22.29
CA HIS A 122 2.35 4.21 -22.25
C HIS A 122 1.88 3.81 -20.85
N GLU A 123 0.78 4.42 -20.39
CA GLU A 123 0.21 4.18 -19.04
C GLU A 123 -0.04 2.69 -18.77
N GLU A 124 -0.45 1.93 -19.80
CA GLU A 124 -0.66 0.49 -19.71
C GLU A 124 0.60 -0.27 -19.32
N GLU A 125 1.76 0.12 -19.85
CA GLU A 125 3.05 -0.49 -19.51
C GLU A 125 3.51 -0.09 -18.11
N LEU A 126 3.28 1.17 -17.70
CA LEU A 126 3.62 1.68 -16.37
C LEU A 126 2.85 0.94 -15.26
N PHE A 127 1.57 0.64 -15.47
CA PHE A 127 0.71 -0.01 -14.48
C PHE A 127 0.51 -1.51 -14.73
N LYS A 128 1.29 -2.12 -15.63
CA LYS A 128 1.15 -3.53 -16.00
C LYS A 128 1.18 -4.47 -14.79
N ASP A 129 2.23 -4.39 -13.97
CA ASP A 129 2.41 -5.27 -12.81
C ASP A 129 1.28 -5.08 -11.78
N ILE A 130 0.78 -3.85 -11.64
CA ILE A 130 -0.37 -3.54 -10.77
C ILE A 130 -1.63 -4.20 -11.32
N ASN A 131 -1.90 -4.02 -12.62
CA ASN A 131 -3.09 -4.58 -13.25
C ASN A 131 -3.09 -6.12 -13.22
N GLU A 132 -1.93 -6.76 -13.43
CA GLU A 132 -1.77 -8.21 -13.29
C GLU A 132 -2.05 -8.64 -11.84
N THR A 133 -1.49 -7.94 -10.85
CA THR A 133 -1.73 -8.20 -9.42
C THR A 133 -3.23 -8.13 -9.06
N LEU A 134 -3.94 -7.10 -9.54
CA LEU A 134 -5.38 -6.95 -9.29
C LEU A 134 -6.19 -8.04 -10.01
N LYS A 135 -5.82 -8.43 -11.24
CA LYS A 135 -6.45 -9.52 -11.99
C LYS A 135 -6.27 -10.88 -11.31
N ASP A 136 -5.13 -11.09 -10.64
CA ASP A 136 -4.85 -12.30 -9.85
C ASP A 136 -5.63 -12.34 -8.51
N GLY A 137 -6.50 -11.36 -8.26
CA GLY A 137 -7.31 -11.28 -7.05
C GLY A 137 -6.56 -10.74 -5.82
N HIS A 138 -5.39 -10.15 -6.02
CA HIS A 138 -4.60 -9.54 -4.97
C HIS A 138 -4.89 -8.03 -4.86
N SER A 139 -4.65 -7.47 -3.69
CA SER A 139 -4.88 -6.05 -3.39
C SER A 139 -3.58 -5.25 -3.42
N ILE A 140 -3.69 -3.96 -3.66
CA ILE A 140 -2.55 -3.05 -3.60
C ILE A 140 -2.73 -1.98 -2.54
N VAL A 141 -1.60 -1.50 -1.99
CA VAL A 141 -1.54 -0.28 -1.17
C VAL A 141 -0.75 0.76 -1.95
N ILE A 142 -1.35 1.92 -2.18
CA ILE A 142 -0.72 3.02 -2.90
C ILE A 142 -0.95 4.34 -2.18
N TYR A 143 0.09 5.17 -2.13
CA TYR A 143 0.07 6.50 -1.56
C TYR A 143 -0.03 7.53 -2.68
N PRO A 144 -1.22 8.14 -2.90
CA PRO A 144 -1.45 8.99 -4.08
C PRO A 144 -0.64 10.28 -4.07
N GLU A 145 -0.13 10.70 -2.92
CA GLU A 145 0.80 11.83 -2.78
C GLU A 145 2.12 11.59 -3.54
N GLY A 146 2.53 10.32 -3.66
CA GLY A 146 3.74 9.87 -4.36
C GLY A 146 5.07 10.18 -3.66
N THR A 147 5.04 10.97 -2.59
CA THR A 147 6.16 11.28 -1.69
C THR A 147 5.63 11.41 -0.29
N ARG A 148 6.50 11.22 0.72
CA ARG A 148 6.10 11.46 2.10
C ARG A 148 5.89 12.95 2.33
N GLY A 149 4.75 13.27 2.97
CA GLY A 149 4.41 14.60 3.40
C GLY A 149 5.31 15.14 4.50
N GLU A 150 5.16 16.43 4.82
CA GLU A 150 5.75 17.08 5.99
C GLU A 150 4.63 17.51 6.91
N ASP A 151 4.86 17.42 8.22
CA ASP A 151 4.03 17.99 9.29
C ASP A 151 2.52 17.71 9.19
N ASN A 152 2.14 16.46 8.94
CA ASN A 152 0.73 16.03 8.91
C ASN A 152 -0.13 16.77 7.86
N GLN A 153 0.48 17.39 6.83
CA GLN A 153 -0.24 18.03 5.75
C GLN A 153 -0.49 17.03 4.63
N LEU A 154 -1.77 16.82 4.30
CA LEU A 154 -2.16 16.04 3.14
C LEU A 154 -1.73 16.77 1.86
N GLN A 155 -0.87 16.12 1.08
CA GLN A 155 -0.42 16.69 -0.19
C GLN A 155 -1.44 16.43 -1.31
N LYS A 156 -1.26 17.14 -2.41
CA LYS A 156 -2.11 16.95 -3.60
C LYS A 156 -1.93 15.56 -4.18
N PHE A 157 -3.04 14.89 -4.43
CA PHE A 157 -3.05 13.56 -5.03
C PHE A 157 -2.68 13.60 -6.51
N LYS A 158 -1.87 12.64 -6.92
CA LYS A 158 -1.54 12.37 -8.33
C LYS A 158 -2.59 11.47 -8.94
N SER A 159 -2.78 11.57 -10.25
CA SER A 159 -3.80 10.84 -11.02
C SER A 159 -3.57 9.33 -11.14
N GLY A 160 -2.43 8.80 -10.67
CA GLY A 160 -2.09 7.38 -10.82
C GLY A 160 -3.17 6.42 -10.32
N VAL A 161 -3.79 6.73 -9.16
CA VAL A 161 -4.89 5.91 -8.62
C VAL A 161 -6.10 5.92 -9.57
N ALA A 162 -6.43 7.07 -10.14
CA ALA A 162 -7.56 7.20 -11.07
C ALA A 162 -7.32 6.43 -12.38
N HIS A 163 -6.08 6.41 -12.89
CA HIS A 163 -5.73 5.60 -14.07
C HIS A 163 -5.84 4.10 -13.78
N ILE A 164 -5.32 3.64 -12.62
CA ILE A 164 -5.45 2.24 -12.19
C ILE A 164 -6.93 1.86 -12.03
N ALA A 165 -7.74 2.71 -11.38
CA ALA A 165 -9.17 2.46 -11.20
C ALA A 165 -9.91 2.41 -12.54
N LYS A 166 -9.56 3.27 -13.51
CA LYS A 166 -10.15 3.27 -14.85
C LYS A 166 -9.86 1.99 -15.63
N MET A 167 -8.67 1.41 -15.43
CA MET A 167 -8.29 0.11 -16.03
C MET A 167 -8.96 -1.07 -15.30
N ASN A 168 -9.42 -0.87 -14.06
CA ASN A 168 -10.02 -1.90 -13.20
C ASN A 168 -11.31 -1.38 -12.54
N PRO A 169 -12.35 -0.98 -13.29
CA PRO A 169 -13.52 -0.27 -12.75
C PRO A 169 -14.33 -1.07 -11.74
N GLN A 170 -14.22 -2.41 -11.75
CA GLN A 170 -14.85 -3.32 -10.81
C GLN A 170 -14.12 -3.39 -9.46
N VAL A 171 -12.88 -2.87 -9.36
CA VAL A 171 -12.08 -2.93 -8.14
C VAL A 171 -12.31 -1.67 -7.31
N PRO A 172 -12.79 -1.78 -6.07
CA PRO A 172 -13.02 -0.61 -5.23
C PRO A 172 -11.72 0.03 -4.76
N VAL A 173 -11.74 1.35 -4.69
CA VAL A 173 -10.72 2.17 -4.02
C VAL A 173 -11.20 2.44 -2.61
N VAL A 174 -10.40 2.07 -1.60
CA VAL A 174 -10.74 2.24 -0.19
C VAL A 174 -9.81 3.29 0.42
N PRO A 175 -10.37 4.46 0.85
CA PRO A 175 -9.57 5.53 1.45
C PRO A 175 -9.30 5.25 2.92
N PHE A 176 -8.06 5.45 3.33
CA PHE A 176 -7.59 5.43 4.71
C PHE A 176 -6.97 6.78 5.06
N PHE A 177 -7.11 7.18 6.31
CA PHE A 177 -6.32 8.25 6.90
C PHE A 177 -5.58 7.71 8.12
N LEU A 178 -4.26 7.96 8.16
CA LEU A 178 -3.35 7.51 9.22
C LEU A 178 -2.85 8.74 9.98
N ASN A 179 -3.00 8.74 11.30
CA ASN A 179 -2.43 9.74 12.20
C ASN A 179 -1.54 9.06 13.24
N GLY A 180 -0.41 9.68 13.57
CA GLY A 180 0.49 9.22 14.61
C GLY A 180 1.77 8.51 14.16
N PRO A 181 1.82 7.78 13.01
CA PRO A 181 3.05 7.11 12.57
C PRO A 181 4.27 8.03 12.37
N ASP A 182 4.05 9.27 12.00
CA ASP A 182 5.07 10.32 11.85
C ASP A 182 5.68 10.75 13.17
N LYS A 183 4.91 10.69 14.25
CA LYS A 183 5.36 11.03 15.61
C LYS A 183 6.25 9.94 16.23
N ILE A 184 6.16 8.71 15.74
CA ILE A 184 6.92 7.55 16.23
C ILE A 184 8.34 7.52 15.66
N LEU A 185 8.50 7.86 14.39
CA LEU A 185 9.77 7.97 13.69
C LEU A 185 9.81 9.29 12.91
N PRO A 186 10.10 10.40 13.58
CA PRO A 186 10.34 11.67 12.92
C PRO A 186 11.50 11.52 11.92
N LYS A 187 11.48 12.27 10.84
CA LYS A 187 12.49 12.20 9.76
C LYS A 187 13.95 12.38 10.27
N LYS A 188 14.16 12.95 11.46
CA LYS A 188 15.46 13.37 11.98
C LYS A 188 15.89 12.68 13.28
N ASP A 189 15.00 11.99 13.99
CA ASP A 189 15.29 11.44 15.30
C ASP A 189 14.97 9.95 15.39
N PHE A 190 15.84 9.18 16.08
CA PHE A 190 15.68 7.75 16.34
C PHE A 190 15.04 7.48 17.73
N ILE A 191 14.34 8.45 18.30
CA ILE A 191 13.72 8.29 19.61
C ILE A 191 12.33 7.66 19.42
N TRP A 192 12.20 6.43 19.86
CA TRP A 192 10.94 5.69 19.90
C TRP A 192 10.07 6.22 21.05
N VAL A 193 9.01 6.92 20.72
CA VAL A 193 7.98 7.28 21.69
C VAL A 193 6.80 6.35 21.48
N PRO A 194 6.33 5.60 22.49
CA PRO A 194 5.09 4.85 22.39
C PRO A 194 3.95 5.84 22.11
N PHE A 195 3.34 5.71 20.93
CA PHE A 195 2.30 6.62 20.48
C PHE A 195 1.08 5.86 19.99
N ILE A 196 -0.10 6.38 20.26
CA ILE A 196 -1.34 5.83 19.73
C ILE A 196 -1.46 6.26 18.27
N CYS A 197 -1.64 5.29 17.38
CA CYS A 197 -1.93 5.52 15.97
C CYS A 197 -3.43 5.44 15.75
N ASP A 198 -4.00 6.46 15.14
CA ASP A 198 -5.40 6.45 14.75
C ASP A 198 -5.51 6.13 13.25
N VAL A 199 -6.36 5.17 12.93
CA VAL A 199 -6.66 4.73 11.57
C VAL A 199 -8.13 4.97 11.29
N TYR A 200 -8.42 5.74 10.25
CA TYR A 200 -9.78 5.99 9.77
C TYR A 200 -9.96 5.32 8.42
N ILE A 201 -11.06 4.59 8.25
CA ILE A 201 -11.38 3.83 7.04
C ILE A 201 -12.69 4.37 6.46
N GLY A 202 -12.62 4.90 5.23
CA GLY A 202 -13.79 5.45 4.57
C GLY A 202 -14.54 4.42 3.70
N GLU A 203 -15.66 4.86 3.17
CA GLU A 203 -16.49 4.06 2.27
C GLU A 203 -15.74 3.71 0.97
N HIS A 204 -16.10 2.57 0.39
CA HIS A 204 -15.53 2.09 -0.85
C HIS A 204 -15.97 2.96 -2.04
N LEU A 205 -15.01 3.40 -2.83
CA LEU A 205 -15.23 4.24 -4.00
C LEU A 205 -15.02 3.43 -5.28
N TYR A 206 -15.99 3.50 -6.18
CA TYR A 206 -15.87 2.98 -7.54
C TYR A 206 -15.79 4.14 -8.52
N ILE A 207 -14.94 4.03 -9.55
CA ILE A 207 -14.94 5.00 -10.64
C ILE A 207 -16.22 4.83 -11.45
N LYS A 208 -16.87 5.94 -11.80
CA LYS A 208 -18.10 5.91 -12.61
C LYS A 208 -17.72 5.85 -14.11
N PRO A 209 -18.60 5.28 -14.97
CA PRO A 209 -18.30 5.15 -16.41
C PRO A 209 -17.89 6.46 -17.10
N ASP A 210 -18.57 7.56 -16.77
CA ASP A 210 -18.34 8.88 -17.39
C ASP A 210 -17.43 9.79 -16.56
N GLU A 211 -16.85 9.27 -15.46
CA GLU A 211 -15.98 10.04 -14.58
C GLU A 211 -14.58 10.17 -15.17
N THR A 212 -14.08 11.38 -15.28
CA THR A 212 -12.72 11.64 -15.71
C THR A 212 -11.70 11.26 -14.61
N THR A 213 -10.47 11.00 -15.02
CA THR A 213 -9.38 10.74 -14.04
C THR A 213 -9.16 11.92 -13.10
N LYS A 214 -9.40 13.16 -13.55
CA LYS A 214 -9.30 14.37 -12.74
C LYS A 214 -10.39 14.41 -11.66
N GLU A 215 -11.63 14.12 -12.03
CA GLU A 215 -12.78 14.11 -11.09
C GLU A 215 -12.62 12.98 -10.06
N PHE A 216 -12.25 11.77 -10.50
CA PHE A 216 -12.03 10.67 -9.57
C PHE A 216 -10.84 10.93 -8.62
N THR A 217 -9.75 11.55 -9.11
CA THR A 217 -8.63 11.98 -8.25
C THR A 217 -9.08 12.98 -7.20
N ALA A 218 -9.90 13.96 -7.58
CA ALA A 218 -10.45 14.94 -6.64
C ALA A 218 -11.34 14.25 -5.59
N ARG A 219 -12.22 13.34 -6.01
CA ARG A 219 -13.13 12.60 -5.13
C ARG A 219 -12.39 11.69 -4.16
N THR A 220 -11.32 11.03 -4.60
CA THR A 220 -10.48 10.21 -3.70
C THR A 220 -9.71 11.08 -2.70
N GLN A 221 -9.23 12.25 -3.12
CA GLN A 221 -8.58 13.20 -2.21
C GLN A 221 -9.57 13.75 -1.18
N GLU A 222 -10.77 14.12 -1.61
CA GLU A 222 -11.84 14.60 -0.72
C GLU A 222 -12.21 13.53 0.32
N ALA A 223 -12.31 12.26 -0.08
CA ALA A 223 -12.61 11.17 0.84
C ALA A 223 -11.57 11.06 1.96
N VAL A 224 -10.28 11.10 1.64
CA VAL A 224 -9.21 11.08 2.66
C VAL A 224 -9.21 12.36 3.50
N THR A 225 -9.53 13.53 2.90
CA THR A 225 -9.64 14.79 3.63
C THR A 225 -10.77 14.76 4.66
N LYS A 226 -11.92 14.19 4.32
CA LYS A 226 -13.05 14.02 5.26
C LYS A 226 -12.68 13.17 6.47
N LEU A 227 -11.92 12.08 6.25
CA LEU A 227 -11.42 11.23 7.34
C LEU A 227 -10.46 12.00 8.26
N LYS A 228 -9.60 12.85 7.69
CA LYS A 228 -8.73 13.75 8.46
C LYS A 228 -9.52 14.75 9.30
N GLU A 229 -10.60 15.32 8.75
CA GLU A 229 -11.47 16.24 9.48
C GLU A 229 -12.25 15.53 10.59
N GLU A 230 -12.67 14.29 10.38
CA GLU A 230 -13.29 13.47 11.41
C GLU A 230 -12.33 13.22 12.57
N HIS A 231 -11.07 12.89 12.29
CA HIS A 231 -10.03 12.76 13.31
C HIS A 231 -9.90 14.04 14.13
N LYS A 232 -9.75 15.21 13.49
CA LYS A 232 -9.62 16.50 14.18
C LYS A 232 -10.80 16.80 15.10
N ARG A 233 -12.02 16.45 14.68
CA ARG A 233 -13.22 16.66 15.52
C ARG A 233 -13.20 15.80 16.78
N LYS A 234 -12.66 14.58 16.71
CA LYS A 234 -12.53 13.69 17.87
C LYS A 234 -11.42 14.10 18.84
N GLU A 235 -10.38 14.80 18.36
CA GLU A 235 -9.33 15.35 19.25
C GLU A 235 -9.80 16.55 20.08
N VAL A 236 -10.89 17.22 19.68
CA VAL A 236 -11.40 18.43 20.39
C VAL A 236 -12.51 18.09 21.41
N LEU A 237 -13.03 16.86 21.40
CA LEU A 237 -14.05 16.36 22.33
C LEU A 237 -13.42 15.59 23.49
#